data_d794dba1d014484b77c00be85c08a501
#
_entry.id   d794dba1d014484b77c00be85c08a501
#
_cell.length_a   1.000
_cell.length_b   1.000
_cell.length_c   1.000
_cell.angle_alpha   90.00
_cell.angle_beta   90.00
_cell.angle_gamma   90.00
#
_symmetry.space_group_name_H-M   'P 1'
#
loop_
_entity.id
_entity.type
_entity.pdbx_description
1 polymer ?
#
loop_
_entity_poly.entity_id
_entity_poly.type
_entity_poly.pdbx_seq_one_letter_code
_entity_poly.pdbx_strand_id
1 'polypeptide(L)'
;MRDVYRGLAVVTVLAVATVTLVMLLPSRPDEVAARPVAAPSTVPTSSAPPSATPSASFSAEPSVSPSPVDSAAAAVPRATPTPGSSLAPGYTAMEALYADARVPKLPKKVARLKMTKPGRAVIKDARTGLVVPRLGKPWKAHRAAPFTSKQVLPLKRGSNQRGMLVTCPLPIEEQKSARDTALLAARWTLNHHPKGARIRWLVSQPIKRGWLLAYQVRYGKHVSRAAVVVLDGGMAKPGLAFVTVPESQRTRWRDITRVVSGVRVLG
;
A
#
# COMPACT_ATOMS: atom_id res chain seq x y z
N MET A 1 -24.47 -52.66 14.71
CA MET A 1 -23.59 -51.76 13.92
C MET A 1 -24.31 -51.02 12.77
N ARG A 2 -25.36 -51.53 12.15
CA ARG A 2 -26.09 -50.86 11.07
C ARG A 2 -26.84 -49.60 11.50
N ASP A 3 -27.30 -49.51 12.71
CA ASP A 3 -28.11 -48.37 13.20
C ASP A 3 -27.28 -47.14 13.58
N VAL A 4 -26.00 -47.33 13.94
CA VAL A 4 -25.06 -46.22 14.21
C VAL A 4 -24.76 -45.41 12.96
N TYR A 5 -24.66 -46.07 11.79
CA TYR A 5 -24.41 -45.38 10.52
C TYR A 5 -25.66 -44.64 10.00
N ARG A 6 -26.86 -45.08 10.34
CA ARG A 6 -28.10 -44.36 10.00
C ARG A 6 -28.24 -43.08 10.82
N GLY A 7 -27.88 -43.08 12.09
CA GLY A 7 -27.88 -41.89 12.93
C GLY A 7 -26.86 -40.84 12.47
N LEU A 8 -25.66 -41.28 12.09
CA LEU A 8 -24.62 -40.40 11.61
C LEU A 8 -24.96 -39.71 10.26
N ALA A 9 -25.63 -40.44 9.35
CA ALA A 9 -26.06 -39.91 8.07
C ALA A 9 -27.13 -38.82 8.20
N VAL A 10 -28.06 -38.95 9.16
CA VAL A 10 -29.12 -37.95 9.39
C VAL A 10 -28.55 -36.68 10.00
N VAL A 11 -27.58 -36.76 10.90
CA VAL A 11 -26.93 -35.59 11.50
C VAL A 11 -26.12 -34.81 10.46
N THR A 12 -25.43 -35.51 9.56
CA THR A 12 -24.65 -34.84 8.48
C THR A 12 -25.55 -34.12 7.48
N VAL A 13 -26.69 -34.68 7.11
CA VAL A 13 -27.65 -34.06 6.20
C VAL A 13 -28.27 -32.80 6.82
N LEU A 14 -28.62 -32.86 8.14
CA LEU A 14 -29.15 -31.68 8.84
C LEU A 14 -28.12 -30.54 8.96
N ALA A 15 -26.85 -30.86 9.23
CA ALA A 15 -25.78 -29.86 9.32
C ALA A 15 -25.50 -29.18 7.97
N VAL A 16 -25.56 -29.91 6.85
CA VAL A 16 -25.39 -29.35 5.51
C VAL A 16 -26.57 -28.46 5.12
N ALA A 17 -27.80 -28.82 5.49
CA ALA A 17 -28.99 -28.03 5.19
C ALA A 17 -29.02 -26.69 5.94
N THR A 18 -28.54 -26.64 7.18
CA THR A 18 -28.45 -25.39 7.95
C THR A 18 -27.39 -24.42 7.43
N VAL A 19 -26.24 -24.94 6.97
CA VAL A 19 -25.19 -24.11 6.37
C VAL A 19 -25.63 -23.51 5.02
N THR A 20 -26.36 -24.27 4.20
CA THR A 20 -26.86 -23.76 2.93
C THR A 20 -27.99 -22.73 3.09
N LEU A 21 -28.81 -22.83 4.13
CA LEU A 21 -29.89 -21.87 4.38
C LEU A 21 -29.33 -20.48 4.82
N VAL A 22 -28.23 -20.46 5.58
CA VAL A 22 -27.57 -19.22 6.01
C VAL A 22 -26.88 -18.51 4.84
N MET A 23 -26.42 -19.26 3.82
CA MET A 23 -25.77 -18.68 2.63
C MET A 23 -26.76 -18.14 1.57
N LEU A 24 -28.05 -18.46 1.69
CA LEU A 24 -29.10 -18.05 0.72
C LEU A 24 -29.92 -16.84 1.19
N LEU A 25 -29.65 -16.30 2.38
CA LEU A 25 -30.26 -15.04 2.81
C LEU A 25 -29.55 -13.88 2.10
N PRO A 26 -30.22 -13.15 1.19
CA PRO A 26 -29.63 -11.97 0.59
C PRO A 26 -29.38 -10.93 1.69
N SER A 27 -28.11 -10.60 1.93
CA SER A 27 -27.74 -9.45 2.73
C SER A 27 -28.32 -8.21 2.03
N ARG A 28 -29.42 -7.67 2.55
CA ARG A 28 -29.91 -6.36 2.14
C ARG A 28 -28.83 -5.35 2.49
N PRO A 29 -28.30 -4.56 1.54
CA PRO A 29 -27.52 -3.39 1.88
C PRO A 29 -28.45 -2.43 2.63
N ASP A 30 -28.02 -1.98 3.81
CA ASP A 30 -28.66 -0.86 4.53
C ASP A 30 -28.63 0.35 3.59
N GLU A 31 -29.80 0.64 3.05
CA GLU A 31 -30.07 1.84 2.27
C GLU A 31 -30.14 3.00 3.26
N VAL A 32 -28.97 3.63 3.48
CA VAL A 32 -28.91 4.90 4.19
C VAL A 32 -29.62 5.92 3.32
N ALA A 33 -30.86 6.20 3.67
CA ALA A 33 -31.68 7.23 3.06
C ALA A 33 -30.92 8.57 3.10
N ALA A 34 -30.37 8.95 1.96
CA ALA A 34 -29.82 10.28 1.74
C ALA A 34 -30.97 11.29 1.85
N ARG A 35 -31.00 12.05 2.94
CA ARG A 35 -31.86 13.24 3.05
C ARG A 35 -31.45 14.21 1.94
N PRO A 36 -32.39 14.72 1.14
CA PRO A 36 -32.10 15.75 0.15
C PRO A 36 -31.71 17.04 0.90
N VAL A 37 -30.47 17.47 0.67
CA VAL A 37 -30.00 18.80 1.08
C VAL A 37 -30.68 19.82 0.17
N ALA A 38 -31.49 20.68 0.75
CA ALA A 38 -32.16 21.78 0.05
C ALA A 38 -31.10 22.72 -0.55
N ALA A 39 -31.27 23.02 -1.83
CA ALA A 39 -30.47 24.01 -2.53
C ALA A 39 -30.69 25.42 -1.93
N PRO A 40 -29.64 26.26 -1.83
CA PRO A 40 -29.82 27.64 -1.42
C PRO A 40 -30.52 28.44 -2.51
N SER A 41 -31.63 29.07 -2.14
CA SER A 41 -32.40 29.99 -2.98
C SER A 41 -31.55 31.21 -3.35
N THR A 42 -31.42 31.45 -4.64
CA THR A 42 -30.91 32.70 -5.20
C THR A 42 -31.88 33.83 -4.98
N VAL A 43 -31.48 34.89 -4.29
CA VAL A 43 -32.22 36.15 -4.17
C VAL A 43 -31.76 37.09 -5.29
N PRO A 44 -32.67 37.74 -6.02
CA PRO A 44 -32.32 38.59 -7.16
C PRO A 44 -31.80 39.96 -6.72
N THR A 45 -30.78 40.38 -7.45
CA THR A 45 -30.19 41.72 -7.49
C THR A 45 -31.23 42.82 -7.78
N SER A 46 -31.24 43.89 -6.98
CA SER A 46 -31.87 45.14 -7.34
C SER A 46 -30.86 46.28 -7.39
N SER A 47 -30.99 47.05 -8.44
CA SER A 47 -30.01 48.01 -8.96
C SER A 47 -30.18 49.44 -8.36
N ALA A 48 -29.04 50.07 -8.13
CA ALA A 48 -28.60 51.40 -8.51
C ALA A 48 -29.12 52.68 -7.78
N PRO A 49 -28.50 53.87 -8.05
CA PRO A 49 -27.73 54.71 -7.12
C PRO A 49 -28.43 56.05 -6.92
N PRO A 50 -27.87 57.24 -6.55
CA PRO A 50 -26.50 57.71 -6.36
C PRO A 50 -26.27 58.70 -5.19
N SER A 51 -25.03 59.14 -5.03
CA SER A 51 -24.51 60.46 -4.58
C SER A 51 -24.69 60.95 -3.14
N ALA A 52 -23.57 61.16 -2.48
CA ALA A 52 -23.06 62.50 -2.10
C ALA A 52 -21.90 62.38 -1.10
N THR A 53 -20.78 62.99 -1.45
CA THR A 53 -19.67 63.38 -0.55
C THR A 53 -20.14 64.44 0.45
N PRO A 54 -19.60 64.54 1.68
CA PRO A 54 -18.48 65.43 1.88
C PRO A 54 -17.36 64.91 2.82
N SER A 55 -16.22 65.51 2.56
CA SER A 55 -14.96 65.48 3.31
C SER A 55 -15.10 65.74 4.79
N ALA A 56 -14.34 64.99 5.59
CA ALA A 56 -13.78 65.47 6.85
C ALA A 56 -12.43 64.82 7.10
N SER A 57 -11.39 65.63 7.02
CA SER A 57 -10.06 65.34 7.49
C SER A 57 -10.03 65.02 8.98
N PHE A 58 -9.40 63.90 9.39
CA PHE A 58 -8.89 63.76 10.73
C PHE A 58 -7.50 63.12 10.71
N SER A 59 -6.67 63.77 11.46
CA SER A 59 -5.25 63.57 11.74
C SER A 59 -4.75 62.16 11.86
N ALA A 60 -3.55 61.97 11.33
CA ALA A 60 -2.70 60.79 11.47
C ALA A 60 -2.23 60.63 12.92
N GLU A 61 -2.51 59.41 13.46
CA GLU A 61 -1.82 58.88 14.62
C GLU A 61 -1.00 57.66 14.15
N PRO A 62 0.28 57.52 14.49
CA PRO A 62 1.13 56.47 13.99
C PRO A 62 0.75 55.13 14.66
N SER A 63 0.01 54.29 13.94
CA SER A 63 -0.24 52.94 14.34
C SER A 63 1.06 52.14 14.20
N VAL A 64 1.70 51.82 15.32
CA VAL A 64 2.80 50.84 15.40
C VAL A 64 2.24 49.48 15.01
N SER A 65 2.53 49.09 13.79
CA SER A 65 2.31 47.72 13.28
C SER A 65 3.16 46.75 14.10
N PRO A 66 2.57 45.74 14.78
CA PRO A 66 3.37 44.67 15.35
C PRO A 66 3.97 43.85 14.21
N SER A 67 5.29 43.94 14.04
CA SER A 67 6.02 43.03 13.18
C SER A 67 5.66 41.60 13.57
N PRO A 68 5.35 40.70 12.58
CA PRO A 68 5.27 39.30 12.87
C PRO A 68 6.66 38.83 13.27
N VAL A 69 6.85 38.55 14.55
CA VAL A 69 8.00 37.76 15.03
C VAL A 69 7.85 36.38 14.41
N ASP A 70 8.56 36.21 13.30
CA ASP A 70 8.81 34.91 12.67
C ASP A 70 9.64 34.09 13.68
N SER A 71 8.94 33.53 14.67
CA SER A 71 9.50 32.48 15.53
C SER A 71 9.62 31.23 14.68
N ALA A 72 10.62 31.23 13.80
CA ALA A 72 11.19 29.99 13.30
C ALA A 72 11.80 29.25 14.52
N ALA A 73 10.93 28.66 15.33
CA ALA A 73 11.34 27.71 16.35
C ALA A 73 12.09 26.60 15.61
N ALA A 74 13.43 26.66 15.69
CA ALA A 74 14.31 25.63 15.16
C ALA A 74 13.79 24.29 15.68
N ALA A 75 13.26 23.46 14.80
CA ALA A 75 12.67 22.18 15.15
C ALA A 75 13.75 21.35 15.86
N VAL A 76 13.62 21.21 17.17
CA VAL A 76 14.51 20.37 17.98
C VAL A 76 14.54 18.99 17.34
N PRO A 77 15.74 18.44 17.04
CA PRO A 77 15.84 17.13 16.43
C PRO A 77 15.11 16.09 17.28
N ARG A 78 14.00 15.60 16.78
CA ARG A 78 13.20 14.59 17.47
C ARG A 78 13.94 13.26 17.45
N ALA A 79 14.06 12.59 18.60
CA ALA A 79 14.71 11.29 18.68
C ALA A 79 14.01 10.27 17.78
N THR A 80 14.80 9.44 17.09
CA THR A 80 14.26 8.37 16.23
C THR A 80 13.53 7.34 17.11
N PRO A 81 12.24 7.06 16.87
CA PRO A 81 11.48 6.09 17.65
C PRO A 81 12.09 4.69 17.59
N THR A 82 11.91 3.93 18.67
CA THR A 82 12.28 2.51 18.74
C THR A 82 11.07 1.62 18.44
N PRO A 83 11.25 0.38 17.96
CA PRO A 83 10.15 -0.54 17.69
C PRO A 83 9.27 -0.75 18.93
N GLY A 84 7.96 -0.52 18.78
CA GLY A 84 6.98 -0.64 19.87
C GLY A 84 6.78 0.63 20.69
N SER A 85 7.52 1.72 20.44
CA SER A 85 7.30 2.99 21.14
C SER A 85 6.01 3.69 20.70
N SER A 86 5.41 4.44 21.63
CA SER A 86 4.32 5.36 21.32
C SER A 86 4.84 6.55 20.52
N LEU A 87 4.02 7.05 19.61
CA LEU A 87 4.33 8.19 18.76
C LEU A 87 3.70 9.46 19.33
N ALA A 88 4.48 10.54 19.41
CA ALA A 88 3.96 11.87 19.76
C ALA A 88 3.08 12.41 18.61
N PRO A 89 2.07 13.24 18.87
CA PRO A 89 1.29 13.91 17.84
C PRO A 89 2.16 14.63 16.81
N GLY A 90 1.76 14.61 15.54
CA GLY A 90 2.54 15.19 14.44
C GLY A 90 3.75 14.36 14.00
N TYR A 91 3.76 13.06 14.28
CA TYR A 91 4.82 12.15 13.80
C TYR A 91 4.84 12.02 12.27
N THR A 92 6.04 11.81 11.75
CA THR A 92 6.26 11.57 10.32
C THR A 92 6.01 10.09 9.95
N ALA A 93 5.85 9.83 8.65
CA ALA A 93 5.71 8.46 8.14
C ALA A 93 6.93 7.58 8.48
N MET A 94 8.13 8.18 8.54
CA MET A 94 9.35 7.47 8.90
C MET A 94 9.43 7.17 10.40
N GLU A 95 8.97 8.06 11.25
CA GLU A 95 8.84 7.78 12.69
C GLU A 95 7.86 6.62 12.93
N ALA A 96 6.72 6.62 12.21
CA ALA A 96 5.76 5.51 12.25
C ALA A 96 6.34 4.18 11.74
N LEU A 97 7.25 4.24 10.76
CA LEU A 97 7.98 3.06 10.29
C LEU A 97 8.91 2.51 11.38
N TYR A 98 9.68 3.38 12.02
CA TYR A 98 10.66 2.98 13.05
C TYR A 98 9.99 2.48 14.33
N ALA A 99 8.81 3.00 14.67
CA ALA A 99 8.01 2.52 15.79
C ALA A 99 7.31 1.17 15.50
N ASP A 100 7.16 0.77 14.22
CA ASP A 100 6.48 -0.48 13.87
C ASP A 100 7.35 -1.70 14.20
N ALA A 101 7.02 -2.43 15.28
CA ALA A 101 7.72 -3.63 15.72
C ALA A 101 7.74 -4.78 14.67
N ARG A 102 6.93 -4.69 13.61
CA ARG A 102 6.90 -5.67 12.52
C ARG A 102 8.00 -5.42 11.48
N VAL A 103 8.57 -4.22 11.48
CA VAL A 103 9.57 -3.78 10.50
C VAL A 103 10.86 -3.43 11.24
N PRO A 104 11.80 -4.37 11.36
CA PRO A 104 13.06 -4.10 12.04
C PRO A 104 13.88 -3.07 11.27
N LYS A 105 14.72 -2.33 11.97
CA LYS A 105 15.67 -1.39 11.35
C LYS A 105 16.49 -2.11 10.28
N LEU A 106 16.60 -1.47 9.11
CA LEU A 106 17.41 -2.02 8.01
C LEU A 106 18.89 -2.01 8.42
N PRO A 107 19.58 -3.17 8.45
CA PRO A 107 20.99 -3.24 8.78
C PRO A 107 21.86 -2.42 7.82
N LYS A 108 22.96 -1.85 8.31
CA LYS A 108 23.91 -1.12 7.45
C LYS A 108 24.52 -2.03 6.36
N LYS A 109 24.79 -3.29 6.69
CA LYS A 109 25.31 -4.31 5.77
C LYS A 109 24.21 -5.31 5.45
N VAL A 110 23.59 -5.16 4.27
CA VAL A 110 22.60 -6.09 3.72
C VAL A 110 23.14 -6.59 2.38
N ALA A 111 22.86 -7.84 2.05
CA ALA A 111 23.30 -8.44 0.79
C ALA A 111 22.79 -7.63 -0.42
N ARG A 112 23.54 -7.69 -1.50
CA ARG A 112 23.13 -7.22 -2.82
C ARG A 112 22.75 -8.41 -3.70
N LEU A 113 21.73 -8.22 -4.51
CA LEU A 113 21.28 -9.22 -5.47
C LEU A 113 22.02 -9.02 -6.80
N LYS A 114 22.62 -10.08 -7.33
CA LYS A 114 23.11 -10.06 -8.71
C LYS A 114 21.90 -10.02 -9.65
N MET A 115 21.74 -8.92 -10.37
CA MET A 115 20.68 -8.76 -11.35
C MET A 115 20.91 -9.66 -12.55
N THR A 116 19.87 -10.33 -13.01
CA THR A 116 19.93 -11.17 -14.22
C THR A 116 19.47 -10.37 -15.44
N LYS A 117 19.85 -10.82 -16.63
CA LYS A 117 19.38 -10.18 -17.87
C LYS A 117 17.85 -10.23 -17.95
N PRO A 118 17.16 -9.12 -18.22
CA PRO A 118 15.71 -9.09 -18.35
C PRO A 118 15.23 -10.01 -19.48
N GLY A 119 14.12 -10.72 -19.23
CA GLY A 119 13.45 -11.51 -20.26
C GLY A 119 12.76 -10.63 -21.30
N ARG A 120 12.48 -11.19 -22.49
CA ARG A 120 11.78 -10.48 -23.58
C ARG A 120 10.27 -10.34 -23.33
N ALA A 121 9.66 -11.36 -22.69
CA ALA A 121 8.24 -11.33 -22.39
C ALA A 121 7.95 -10.38 -21.23
N VAL A 122 7.19 -9.33 -21.51
CA VAL A 122 6.91 -8.24 -20.54
C VAL A 122 5.44 -7.83 -20.57
N ILE A 123 5.03 -7.18 -19.48
CA ILE A 123 3.79 -6.42 -19.37
C ILE A 123 4.19 -4.95 -19.24
N LYS A 124 3.68 -4.11 -20.12
CA LYS A 124 3.82 -2.66 -20.05
C LYS A 124 2.65 -2.09 -19.24
N ASP A 125 2.95 -1.41 -18.17
CA ASP A 125 1.94 -0.79 -17.30
C ASP A 125 2.06 0.73 -17.40
N ALA A 126 1.31 1.30 -18.33
CA ALA A 126 1.34 2.74 -18.60
C ALA A 126 0.87 3.59 -17.40
N ARG A 127 0.03 3.04 -16.51
CA ARG A 127 -0.46 3.78 -15.33
C ARG A 127 0.62 4.00 -14.28
N THR A 128 1.59 3.11 -14.22
CA THR A 128 2.72 3.20 -13.28
C THR A 128 4.02 3.64 -13.96
N GLY A 129 4.06 3.73 -15.28
CA GLY A 129 5.28 3.95 -16.05
C GLY A 129 6.26 2.77 -15.93
N LEU A 130 5.81 1.57 -15.58
CA LEU A 130 6.66 0.40 -15.37
C LEU A 130 6.49 -0.64 -16.47
N VAL A 131 7.58 -1.35 -16.72
CA VAL A 131 7.60 -2.61 -17.44
C VAL A 131 7.95 -3.70 -16.44
N VAL A 132 7.12 -4.75 -16.37
CA VAL A 132 7.36 -5.90 -15.50
C VAL A 132 7.43 -7.19 -16.33
N PRO A 133 8.18 -8.21 -15.90
CA PRO A 133 8.26 -9.45 -16.64
C PRO A 133 6.91 -10.18 -16.65
N ARG A 134 6.53 -10.69 -17.81
CA ARG A 134 5.47 -11.67 -17.92
C ARG A 134 6.04 -13.02 -17.51
N LEU A 135 5.58 -13.55 -16.39
CA LEU A 135 6.03 -14.84 -15.89
C LEU A 135 5.35 -15.98 -16.65
N GLY A 136 6.12 -17.01 -16.99
CA GLY A 136 5.59 -18.21 -17.64
C GLY A 136 4.80 -19.12 -16.68
N LYS A 137 4.20 -20.19 -17.21
CA LYS A 137 3.50 -21.20 -16.39
C LYS A 137 4.32 -21.62 -15.16
N PRO A 138 3.71 -21.77 -13.99
CA PRO A 138 2.27 -21.78 -13.71
C PRO A 138 1.67 -20.40 -13.36
N TRP A 139 2.41 -19.29 -13.47
CA TRP A 139 1.86 -17.95 -13.28
C TRP A 139 0.76 -17.66 -14.32
N LYS A 140 -0.31 -17.03 -13.85
CA LYS A 140 -1.44 -16.64 -14.69
C LYS A 140 -1.75 -15.15 -14.46
N ALA A 141 -2.06 -14.44 -15.55
CA ALA A 141 -2.67 -13.12 -15.44
C ALA A 141 -4.00 -13.24 -14.68
N HIS A 142 -4.31 -12.25 -13.87
CA HIS A 142 -5.51 -12.22 -13.06
C HIS A 142 -6.13 -10.83 -13.10
N ARG A 143 -7.43 -10.72 -12.74
CA ARG A 143 -8.09 -9.42 -12.60
C ARG A 143 -7.22 -8.50 -11.75
N ALA A 144 -6.87 -7.34 -12.30
CA ALA A 144 -5.86 -6.48 -11.70
C ALA A 144 -6.36 -5.74 -10.44
N ALA A 145 -7.61 -5.26 -10.45
CA ALA A 145 -8.14 -4.44 -9.36
C ALA A 145 -7.89 -5.05 -7.96
N PRO A 146 -7.46 -4.24 -6.97
CA PRO A 146 -7.24 -2.79 -6.98
C PRO A 146 -5.89 -2.32 -7.56
N PHE A 147 -5.08 -3.22 -8.11
CA PHE A 147 -3.79 -2.95 -8.73
C PHE A 147 -3.96 -2.55 -10.21
N THR A 148 -2.88 -2.18 -10.88
CA THR A 148 -2.86 -1.88 -12.32
C THR A 148 -2.51 -3.11 -13.16
N SER A 149 -1.65 -3.99 -12.65
CA SER A 149 -1.44 -5.33 -13.22
C SER A 149 -1.33 -6.38 -12.12
N LYS A 150 -1.67 -7.62 -12.44
CA LYS A 150 -1.61 -8.73 -11.48
C LYS A 150 -1.34 -10.06 -12.17
N GLN A 151 -0.36 -10.79 -11.67
CA GLN A 151 -0.09 -12.17 -12.00
C GLN A 151 -0.09 -13.00 -10.71
N VAL A 152 -0.65 -14.19 -10.73
CA VAL A 152 -0.75 -15.06 -9.55
C VAL A 152 -0.34 -16.49 -9.86
N LEU A 153 0.17 -17.17 -8.84
CA LEU A 153 0.30 -18.63 -8.86
C LEU A 153 -1.05 -19.28 -8.53
N PRO A 154 -1.32 -20.49 -9.03
CA PRO A 154 -2.44 -21.28 -8.59
C PRO A 154 -2.41 -21.47 -7.07
N LEU A 155 -3.58 -21.44 -6.43
CA LEU A 155 -3.66 -21.73 -5.00
C LEU A 155 -3.30 -23.21 -4.77
N LYS A 156 -2.39 -23.45 -3.83
CA LYS A 156 -2.02 -24.82 -3.45
C LYS A 156 -3.06 -25.38 -2.48
N ARG A 157 -3.44 -26.64 -2.64
CA ARG A 157 -4.37 -27.32 -1.72
C ARG A 157 -3.90 -27.16 -0.26
N GLY A 158 -4.81 -26.81 0.62
CA GLY A 158 -4.51 -26.57 2.05
C GLY A 158 -3.78 -25.27 2.37
N SER A 159 -3.63 -24.36 1.40
CA SER A 159 -3.03 -23.05 1.61
C SER A 159 -4.03 -21.95 1.26
N ASN A 160 -4.17 -20.96 2.14
CA ASN A 160 -4.92 -19.73 1.88
C ASN A 160 -4.04 -18.60 1.30
N GLN A 161 -2.75 -18.88 1.08
CA GLN A 161 -1.77 -17.96 0.52
C GLN A 161 -1.27 -18.46 -0.84
N ARG A 162 -1.13 -17.55 -1.79
CA ARG A 162 -0.55 -17.85 -3.11
C ARG A 162 0.47 -16.78 -3.51
N GLY A 163 1.40 -17.17 -4.37
CA GLY A 163 2.31 -16.20 -4.95
C GLY A 163 1.56 -15.20 -5.83
N MET A 164 1.96 -13.93 -5.73
CA MET A 164 1.45 -12.85 -6.57
C MET A 164 2.55 -11.86 -6.95
N LEU A 165 2.42 -11.32 -8.15
CA LEU A 165 3.16 -10.17 -8.65
C LEU A 165 2.13 -9.11 -9.04
N VAL A 166 2.28 -7.92 -8.53
CA VAL A 166 1.38 -6.79 -8.80
C VAL A 166 2.17 -5.51 -9.07
N THR A 167 1.55 -4.61 -9.82
CA THR A 167 2.00 -3.23 -9.96
C THR A 167 0.88 -2.27 -9.57
N CYS A 168 1.24 -1.14 -9.01
CA CYS A 168 0.33 -0.02 -8.75
C CYS A 168 1.12 1.30 -8.65
N PRO A 169 0.50 2.47 -8.83
CA PRO A 169 1.06 3.71 -8.35
C PRO A 169 1.36 3.58 -6.86
N LEU A 170 2.42 4.20 -6.40
CA LEU A 170 2.85 4.11 -5.01
C LEU A 170 1.68 4.46 -4.06
N PRO A 171 1.24 3.53 -3.19
CA PRO A 171 0.05 3.72 -2.35
C PRO A 171 0.34 4.48 -1.04
N ILE A 172 1.54 4.99 -0.90
CA ILE A 172 2.04 5.74 0.25
C ILE A 172 2.63 7.06 -0.23
N GLU A 173 2.93 7.95 0.70
CA GLU A 173 3.62 9.20 0.42
C GLU A 173 5.09 8.94 0.06
N GLU A 174 5.56 9.60 -1.00
CA GLU A 174 6.95 9.56 -1.41
C GLU A 174 7.83 10.30 -0.41
N GLN A 175 8.97 9.73 -0.08
CA GLN A 175 9.94 10.31 0.84
C GLN A 175 11.09 10.96 0.06
N LYS A 176 11.85 11.84 0.72
CA LYS A 176 13.03 12.49 0.14
C LYS A 176 14.05 11.50 -0.46
N SER A 177 14.10 10.29 0.06
CA SER A 177 15.01 9.23 -0.40
C SER A 177 14.20 8.06 -0.99
N ALA A 178 14.62 7.58 -2.15
CA ALA A 178 14.03 6.39 -2.78
C ALA A 178 14.13 5.15 -1.87
N ARG A 179 15.18 5.08 -1.02
CA ARG A 179 15.34 4.03 -0.01
C ARG A 179 14.25 4.09 1.05
N ASP A 180 13.96 5.27 1.59
CA ASP A 180 12.96 5.44 2.65
C ASP A 180 11.56 5.21 2.10
N THR A 181 11.30 5.65 0.88
CA THR A 181 10.08 5.34 0.14
C THR A 181 9.91 3.81 -0.02
N ALA A 182 10.97 3.09 -0.39
CA ALA A 182 10.91 1.63 -0.51
C ALA A 182 10.70 0.93 0.84
N LEU A 183 11.24 1.46 1.95
CA LEU A 183 11.00 0.95 3.30
C LEU A 183 9.53 1.08 3.71
N LEU A 184 8.92 2.24 3.47
CA LEU A 184 7.49 2.43 3.71
C LEU A 184 6.63 1.55 2.80
N ALA A 185 7.02 1.38 1.53
CA ALA A 185 6.36 0.46 0.61
C ALA A 185 6.43 -0.99 1.12
N ALA A 186 7.58 -1.44 1.63
CA ALA A 186 7.71 -2.77 2.23
C ALA A 186 6.82 -2.93 3.47
N ARG A 187 6.72 -1.90 4.34
CA ARG A 187 5.77 -1.89 5.47
C ARG A 187 4.33 -2.03 4.98
N TRP A 188 3.94 -1.26 3.96
CA TRP A 188 2.61 -1.33 3.37
C TRP A 188 2.26 -2.74 2.85
N THR A 189 3.24 -3.47 2.29
CA THR A 189 3.00 -4.83 1.77
C THR A 189 2.62 -5.83 2.87
N LEU A 190 2.88 -5.55 4.15
CA LEU A 190 2.43 -6.40 5.26
C LEU A 190 0.91 -6.53 5.32
N ASN A 191 0.16 -5.59 4.75
CA ASN A 191 -1.31 -5.66 4.62
C ASN A 191 -1.77 -6.80 3.69
N HIS A 192 -0.86 -7.35 2.88
CA HIS A 192 -1.12 -8.51 1.99
C HIS A 192 -0.65 -9.84 2.61
N HIS A 193 -0.27 -9.83 3.88
CA HIS A 193 0.14 -11.00 4.65
C HIS A 193 -0.77 -11.20 5.86
N PRO A 194 -0.80 -12.40 6.45
CA PRO A 194 -1.59 -12.65 7.66
C PRO A 194 -1.22 -11.69 8.81
N LYS A 195 -2.19 -11.47 9.69
CA LYS A 195 -2.00 -10.63 10.88
C LYS A 195 -0.79 -11.09 11.70
N GLY A 196 -0.01 -10.15 12.23
CA GLY A 196 1.21 -10.44 12.98
C GLY A 196 2.45 -10.74 12.11
N ALA A 197 2.34 -10.59 10.79
CA ALA A 197 3.48 -10.76 9.88
C ALA A 197 4.61 -9.77 10.20
N ARG A 198 5.87 -10.24 10.17
CA ARG A 198 7.08 -9.46 10.46
C ARG A 198 8.10 -9.60 9.33
N ILE A 199 8.81 -8.52 9.04
CA ILE A 199 9.85 -8.47 8.03
C ILE A 199 11.20 -8.95 8.59
N ARG A 200 11.96 -9.65 7.74
CA ARG A 200 13.40 -9.89 7.89
C ARG A 200 14.09 -9.50 6.57
N TRP A 201 14.94 -8.51 6.62
CA TRP A 201 15.64 -8.01 5.42
C TRP A 201 16.61 -9.03 4.83
N LEU A 202 16.64 -9.15 3.52
CA LEU A 202 17.53 -10.02 2.77
C LEU A 202 18.41 -9.21 1.82
N VAL A 203 17.83 -8.24 1.10
CA VAL A 203 18.51 -7.42 0.10
C VAL A 203 18.05 -5.98 0.20
N SER A 204 19.00 -5.06 0.05
CA SER A 204 18.71 -3.64 -0.11
C SER A 204 19.75 -3.04 -1.05
N GLN A 205 19.29 -2.47 -2.17
CA GLN A 205 20.19 -1.85 -3.14
C GLN A 205 19.51 -0.76 -3.97
N PRO A 206 20.29 0.28 -4.35
CA PRO A 206 19.85 1.21 -5.37
C PRO A 206 19.74 0.50 -6.72
N ILE A 207 18.80 0.95 -7.53
CA ILE A 207 18.66 0.58 -8.94
C ILE A 207 18.43 1.85 -9.75
N LYS A 208 18.52 1.78 -11.07
CA LYS A 208 18.31 2.94 -11.93
C LYS A 208 16.92 3.55 -11.65
N ARG A 209 16.88 4.83 -11.24
CA ARG A 209 15.68 5.60 -10.91
C ARG A 209 14.85 5.04 -9.74
N GLY A 210 15.47 4.38 -8.75
CA GLY A 210 14.72 3.90 -7.60
C GLY A 210 15.47 2.99 -6.66
N TRP A 211 14.73 2.14 -5.95
CA TRP A 211 15.26 1.27 -4.91
C TRP A 211 14.60 -0.11 -4.92
N LEU A 212 15.40 -1.15 -4.66
CA LEU A 212 14.97 -2.53 -4.50
C LEU A 212 15.16 -2.96 -3.05
N LEU A 213 14.12 -3.54 -2.45
CA LEU A 213 14.20 -4.31 -1.21
C LEU A 213 13.66 -5.71 -1.44
N ALA A 214 14.42 -6.74 -0.97
CA ALA A 214 13.90 -8.08 -0.84
C ALA A 214 13.96 -8.51 0.62
N TYR A 215 12.95 -9.25 1.06
CA TYR A 215 12.78 -9.61 2.45
C TYR A 215 12.00 -10.92 2.61
N GLN A 216 12.13 -11.50 3.77
CA GLN A 216 11.32 -12.60 4.25
C GLN A 216 10.22 -12.05 5.13
N VAL A 217 9.01 -12.56 4.98
CA VAL A 217 7.87 -12.26 5.85
C VAL A 217 7.56 -13.49 6.66
N ARG A 218 7.62 -13.37 7.99
CA ARG A 218 7.30 -14.44 8.94
C ARG A 218 5.93 -14.20 9.56
N TYR A 219 5.09 -15.22 9.61
CA TYR A 219 3.77 -15.20 10.24
C TYR A 219 3.42 -16.57 10.79
N GLY A 220 3.27 -16.69 12.12
CA GLY A 220 3.17 -17.97 12.81
C GLY A 220 4.35 -18.89 12.46
N LYS A 221 4.06 -20.12 12.05
CA LYS A 221 5.06 -21.12 11.60
C LYS A 221 5.49 -20.94 10.14
N HIS A 222 4.87 -20.02 9.41
CA HIS A 222 5.04 -19.89 7.97
C HIS A 222 5.95 -18.75 7.58
N VAL A 223 6.45 -18.86 6.37
CA VAL A 223 7.35 -17.89 5.78
C VAL A 223 6.93 -17.61 4.34
N SER A 224 7.03 -16.36 3.93
CA SER A 224 7.01 -15.96 2.52
C SER A 224 8.30 -15.23 2.17
N ARG A 225 8.75 -15.30 0.92
CA ARG A 225 9.71 -14.35 0.38
C ARG A 225 8.99 -13.30 -0.44
N ALA A 226 9.42 -12.07 -0.28
CA ALA A 226 8.83 -10.94 -0.95
C ALA A 226 9.91 -9.95 -1.44
N ALA A 227 9.55 -9.14 -2.40
CA ALA A 227 10.36 -8.00 -2.82
C ALA A 227 9.46 -6.85 -3.28
N VAL A 228 9.95 -5.64 -3.06
CA VAL A 228 9.41 -4.40 -3.61
C VAL A 228 10.46 -3.72 -4.48
N VAL A 229 10.01 -3.17 -5.58
CA VAL A 229 10.79 -2.31 -6.47
C VAL A 229 9.99 -1.02 -6.62
N VAL A 230 10.56 0.08 -6.17
CA VAL A 230 9.99 1.42 -6.34
C VAL A 230 10.83 2.14 -7.38
N LEU A 231 10.20 2.60 -8.45
CA LEU A 231 10.85 3.33 -9.55
C LEU A 231 10.09 4.61 -9.87
N ASP A 232 10.84 5.65 -10.09
CA ASP A 232 10.30 6.83 -10.75
C ASP A 232 10.07 6.51 -12.25
N GLY A 233 8.80 6.25 -12.58
CA GLY A 233 8.33 5.94 -13.93
C GLY A 233 8.04 7.18 -14.79
N GLY A 234 8.32 8.39 -14.30
CA GLY A 234 7.95 9.64 -14.97
C GLY A 234 6.46 9.97 -14.84
N MET A 235 5.75 9.31 -13.95
CA MET A 235 4.34 9.56 -13.62
C MET A 235 4.24 10.48 -12.40
N ALA A 236 3.05 11.01 -12.11
CA ALA A 236 2.80 11.86 -10.93
C ALA A 236 3.17 11.20 -9.60
N LYS A 237 3.20 9.86 -9.57
CA LYS A 237 3.68 9.08 -8.43
C LYS A 237 4.62 7.99 -8.93
N PRO A 238 5.65 7.62 -8.16
CA PRO A 238 6.49 6.47 -8.48
C PRO A 238 5.66 5.19 -8.68
N GLY A 239 6.12 4.33 -9.54
CA GLY A 239 5.54 3.00 -9.71
C GLY A 239 6.08 2.02 -8.67
N LEU A 240 5.19 1.22 -8.09
CA LEU A 240 5.51 0.12 -7.20
C LEU A 240 5.26 -1.21 -7.91
N ALA A 241 6.29 -2.06 -7.97
CA ALA A 241 6.13 -3.49 -8.26
C ALA A 241 6.36 -4.29 -6.98
N PHE A 242 5.41 -5.14 -6.62
CA PHE A 242 5.46 -6.00 -5.45
C PHE A 242 5.28 -7.46 -5.84
N VAL A 243 6.19 -8.31 -5.40
CA VAL A 243 6.09 -9.76 -5.58
C VAL A 243 6.21 -10.45 -4.23
N THR A 244 5.37 -11.46 -3.99
CA THR A 244 5.47 -12.34 -2.83
C THR A 244 5.18 -13.77 -3.22
N VAL A 245 5.90 -14.71 -2.60
CA VAL A 245 5.74 -16.16 -2.83
C VAL A 245 5.81 -16.88 -1.48
N PRO A 246 4.72 -17.53 -1.04
CA PRO A 246 4.68 -18.26 0.23
C PRO A 246 5.55 -19.51 0.19
N GLU A 247 5.91 -20.02 1.36
CA GLU A 247 6.73 -21.20 1.53
C GLU A 247 6.12 -22.46 0.88
N SER A 248 4.80 -22.57 0.90
CA SER A 248 4.09 -23.66 0.22
C SER A 248 4.43 -23.75 -1.29
N GLN A 249 4.96 -22.65 -1.85
CA GLN A 249 5.38 -22.53 -3.25
C GLN A 249 6.87 -22.19 -3.37
N ARG A 250 7.71 -22.62 -2.42
CA ARG A 250 9.15 -22.25 -2.32
C ARG A 250 9.97 -22.54 -3.58
N THR A 251 9.58 -23.49 -4.40
CA THR A 251 10.23 -23.77 -5.70
C THR A 251 10.18 -22.56 -6.64
N ARG A 252 9.26 -21.60 -6.40
CA ARG A 252 9.08 -20.36 -7.15
C ARG A 252 9.81 -19.15 -6.55
N TRP A 253 10.53 -19.30 -5.45
CA TRP A 253 11.31 -18.21 -4.87
C TRP A 253 12.34 -17.63 -5.84
N ARG A 254 12.88 -18.46 -6.74
CA ARG A 254 13.78 -18.01 -7.83
C ARG A 254 13.12 -17.02 -8.79
N ASP A 255 11.78 -17.06 -8.91
CA ASP A 255 11.05 -16.14 -9.79
C ASP A 255 11.09 -14.72 -9.27
N ILE A 256 11.27 -14.52 -7.94
CA ILE A 256 11.44 -13.20 -7.32
C ILE A 256 12.66 -12.49 -7.92
N THR A 257 13.81 -13.17 -8.03
CA THR A 257 15.01 -12.61 -8.66
C THR A 257 14.74 -12.23 -10.11
N ARG A 258 14.01 -13.05 -10.87
CA ARG A 258 13.61 -12.76 -12.25
C ARG A 258 12.73 -11.52 -12.32
N VAL A 259 11.76 -11.40 -11.39
CA VAL A 259 10.88 -10.23 -11.31
C VAL A 259 11.70 -8.97 -11.08
N VAL A 260 12.45 -8.91 -9.99
CA VAL A 260 13.16 -7.69 -9.61
C VAL A 260 14.24 -7.27 -10.62
N SER A 261 14.84 -8.25 -11.33
CA SER A 261 15.77 -7.97 -12.41
C SER A 261 15.10 -7.48 -13.69
N GLY A 262 13.83 -7.80 -13.87
CA GLY A 262 13.07 -7.44 -15.08
C GLY A 262 12.22 -6.18 -14.96
N VAL A 263 12.01 -5.68 -13.73
CA VAL A 263 11.29 -4.43 -13.52
C VAL A 263 12.14 -3.25 -13.97
N ARG A 264 11.58 -2.39 -14.82
CA ARG A 264 12.24 -1.21 -15.35
C ARG A 264 11.21 -0.15 -15.72
N VAL A 265 11.67 1.07 -15.97
CA VAL A 265 10.83 2.17 -16.45
C VAL A 265 10.39 1.87 -17.89
N LEU A 266 9.15 2.22 -18.20
CA LEU A 266 8.62 2.21 -19.56
C LEU A 266 9.33 3.33 -20.34
N GLY A 267 10.18 2.95 -21.29
CA GLY A 267 10.88 3.86 -22.19
C GLY A 267 10.24 3.86 -23.56
#